data_2edd81aa31e7123ee15378482ea1c4b7
#
_entry.id   2edd81aa31e7123ee15378482ea1c4b7
#
_cell.length_a   1.000
_cell.length_b   1.000
_cell.length_c   1.000
_cell.angle_alpha   90.00
_cell.angle_beta   90.00
_cell.angle_gamma   90.00
#
_symmetry.space_group_name_H-M   'P 1'
#
loop_
_entity.id
_entity.type
_entity.pdbx_description
1 polymer ?
#
loop_
_entity_poly.entity_id
_entity_poly.type
_entity_poly.pdbx_seq_one_letter_code
_entity_poly.pdbx_strand_id
1 'polypeptide(L)'
;MSEQSRPIVEVAVGILLKNSSNVLMGKRPDGKPYAGYWEFPGGKLEPNESVALALCRELMEELGIEISLDPSHYQELMIIEHDYPHAYVRLHVCLVQQWQGEPVGLEKQELSWQSLWHPQLTVDPVLPAAWPMIEYLQAYLQK
;
A
#
# COMPACT_ATOMS: atom_id res chain seq x y z
N MET A 1 9.58 31.43 -9.32
CA MET A 1 9.97 30.24 -8.60
C MET A 1 8.73 29.46 -8.15
N SER A 2 8.84 28.22 -8.23
CA SER A 2 7.73 27.36 -7.90
C SER A 2 7.64 27.18 -6.39
N GLU A 3 6.45 27.21 -5.85
CA GLU A 3 6.31 26.83 -4.45
C GLU A 3 6.55 25.35 -4.28
N GLN A 4 6.66 24.63 -5.34
CA GLN A 4 6.95 23.23 -5.31
C GLN A 4 8.41 23.00 -5.10
N SER A 5 8.91 23.41 -3.97
CA SER A 5 10.30 23.18 -3.67
C SER A 5 10.56 21.79 -3.14
N ARG A 6 9.51 21.08 -2.71
CA ARG A 6 9.68 19.74 -2.14
C ARG A 6 9.73 18.70 -3.25
N PRO A 7 10.76 17.84 -3.22
CA PRO A 7 10.80 16.76 -4.21
C PRO A 7 9.64 15.80 -4.00
N ILE A 8 9.19 15.22 -5.10
CA ILE A 8 8.15 14.20 -5.05
C ILE A 8 8.81 12.87 -4.71
N VAL A 9 8.29 12.21 -3.68
CA VAL A 9 8.78 10.90 -3.27
C VAL A 9 7.91 9.85 -3.95
N GLU A 10 8.53 9.00 -4.77
CA GLU A 10 7.84 7.93 -5.47
C GLU A 10 7.71 6.72 -4.55
N VAL A 11 6.51 6.19 -4.42
CA VAL A 11 6.22 5.11 -3.48
C VAL A 11 5.40 4.04 -4.18
N ALA A 12 5.78 2.78 -4.01
CA ALA A 12 4.97 1.64 -4.47
C ALA A 12 4.11 1.17 -3.31
N VAL A 13 2.81 1.03 -3.55
CA VAL A 13 1.85 0.59 -2.54
C VAL A 13 1.19 -0.69 -3.03
N GLY A 14 1.14 -1.71 -2.17
CA GLY A 14 0.54 -2.98 -2.52
C GLY A 14 -0.74 -3.24 -1.75
N ILE A 15 -1.84 -3.43 -2.50
CA ILE A 15 -3.06 -3.91 -1.89
C ILE A 15 -3.11 -5.41 -2.13
N LEU A 16 -2.81 -6.17 -1.07
CA LEU A 16 -2.92 -7.63 -1.12
C LEU A 16 -4.37 -7.98 -0.93
N LEU A 17 -4.98 -8.55 -1.96
CA LEU A 17 -6.40 -8.88 -1.94
C LEU A 17 -6.59 -10.39 -1.86
N LYS A 18 -7.35 -10.82 -0.86
CA LYS A 18 -7.63 -12.22 -0.63
C LYS A 18 -9.13 -12.47 -0.74
N ASN A 19 -9.49 -13.47 -1.54
CA ASN A 19 -10.89 -13.89 -1.70
C ASN A 19 -11.83 -12.76 -2.15
N SER A 20 -11.28 -11.83 -2.93
CA SER A 20 -12.04 -10.69 -3.49
C SER A 20 -12.70 -9.81 -2.44
N SER A 21 -12.30 -9.93 -1.18
CA SER A 21 -12.98 -9.19 -0.12
C SER A 21 -12.05 -8.64 0.96
N ASN A 22 -10.92 -9.27 1.21
CA ASN A 22 -10.08 -8.87 2.34
C ASN A 22 -8.75 -8.28 1.86
N VAL A 23 -8.36 -7.18 2.47
CA VAL A 23 -7.11 -6.50 2.15
C VAL A 23 -6.24 -6.41 3.40
N LEU A 24 -4.93 -6.45 3.21
CA LEU A 24 -3.99 -6.41 4.32
C LEU A 24 -3.56 -4.99 4.61
N MET A 25 -3.70 -4.58 5.86
CA MET A 25 -3.22 -3.27 6.31
C MET A 25 -2.24 -3.45 7.46
N GLY A 26 -1.31 -2.50 7.58
CA GLY A 26 -0.33 -2.50 8.64
C GLY A 26 -0.40 -1.19 9.41
N LYS A 27 -0.10 -1.27 10.71
CA LYS A 27 -0.10 -0.12 11.59
C LYS A 27 1.30 0.48 11.62
N ARG A 28 1.39 1.78 11.34
CA ARG A 28 2.70 2.45 11.33
C ARG A 28 3.29 2.43 12.74
N PRO A 29 4.56 2.01 12.86
CA PRO A 29 5.17 1.86 14.19
C PRO A 29 5.53 3.21 14.80
N ASP A 30 5.83 3.20 16.10
CA ASP A 30 6.27 4.38 16.81
C ASP A 30 7.55 4.94 16.17
N GLY A 31 7.71 6.26 16.28
CA GLY A 31 8.90 6.92 15.75
C GLY A 31 8.80 7.36 14.31
N LYS A 32 7.72 7.03 13.63
CA LYS A 32 7.48 7.46 12.25
C LYS A 32 6.35 8.47 12.21
N PRO A 33 6.32 9.33 11.16
CA PRO A 33 5.16 10.22 10.99
C PRO A 33 3.89 9.38 10.93
N TYR A 34 2.83 9.88 11.52
CA TYR A 34 1.54 9.19 11.57
C TYR A 34 1.63 7.83 12.28
N ALA A 35 2.49 7.72 13.31
CA ALA A 35 2.55 6.50 14.11
C ALA A 35 1.15 6.14 14.61
N GLY A 36 0.81 4.84 14.52
CA GLY A 36 -0.50 4.36 14.93
C GLY A 36 -1.57 4.37 13.85
N TYR A 37 -1.31 5.03 12.73
CA TYR A 37 -2.23 5.01 11.60
C TYR A 37 -2.07 3.73 10.80
N TRP A 38 -3.15 3.26 10.21
CA TRP A 38 -3.16 2.05 9.40
C TRP A 38 -3.05 2.40 7.92
N GLU A 39 -2.28 1.61 7.18
CA GLU A 39 -2.00 1.86 5.78
C GLU A 39 -1.78 0.55 5.03
N PHE A 40 -1.80 0.62 3.70
CA PHE A 40 -1.38 -0.50 2.89
C PHE A 40 0.14 -0.57 2.87
N PRO A 41 0.71 -1.80 2.78
CA PRO A 41 2.17 -1.96 2.78
C PRO A 41 2.80 -1.45 1.49
N GLY A 42 4.08 -1.14 1.57
CA GLY A 42 4.84 -0.66 0.44
C GLY A 42 6.00 0.21 0.90
N GLY A 43 6.62 0.88 -0.05
CA GLY A 43 7.74 1.75 0.29
C GLY A 43 8.29 2.51 -0.90
N LYS A 44 9.33 3.28 -0.64
CA LYS A 44 9.92 4.18 -1.62
C LYS A 44 10.65 3.41 -2.72
N LEU A 45 10.54 3.91 -3.95
CA LEU A 45 11.35 3.41 -5.05
C LEU A 45 12.79 3.82 -4.83
N GLU A 46 13.72 2.92 -5.15
CA GLU A 46 15.13 3.25 -5.22
C GLU A 46 15.45 3.80 -6.62
N PRO A 47 16.58 4.52 -6.76
CA PRO A 47 16.93 5.08 -8.08
C PRO A 47 16.93 3.99 -9.15
N ASN A 48 16.30 4.29 -10.29
CA ASN A 48 16.22 3.41 -11.44
C ASN A 48 15.44 2.11 -11.20
N GLU A 49 14.64 2.08 -10.15
CA GLU A 49 13.81 0.91 -9.83
C GLU A 49 12.42 1.12 -10.41
N SER A 50 11.86 0.06 -11.03
CA SER A 50 10.47 0.14 -11.48
C SER A 50 9.53 -0.02 -10.29
N VAL A 51 8.28 0.40 -10.48
CA VAL A 51 7.26 0.24 -9.44
C VAL A 51 7.11 -1.23 -9.06
N ALA A 52 7.03 -2.11 -10.06
CA ALA A 52 6.84 -3.53 -9.80
C ALA A 52 8.00 -4.13 -8.99
N LEU A 53 9.24 -3.80 -9.36
CA LEU A 53 10.38 -4.33 -8.63
C LEU A 53 10.51 -3.74 -7.25
N ALA A 54 10.18 -2.46 -7.10
CA ALA A 54 10.18 -1.83 -5.77
C ALA A 54 9.17 -2.53 -4.86
N LEU A 55 7.99 -2.81 -5.39
CA LEU A 55 6.97 -3.49 -4.59
C LEU A 55 7.41 -4.90 -4.20
N CYS A 56 8.00 -5.65 -5.14
CA CYS A 56 8.53 -6.97 -4.82
C CYS A 56 9.53 -6.91 -3.67
N ARG A 57 10.46 -5.96 -3.75
CA ARG A 57 11.49 -5.80 -2.74
C ARG A 57 10.90 -5.39 -1.40
N GLU A 58 10.02 -4.38 -1.42
CA GLU A 58 9.44 -3.85 -0.18
C GLU A 58 8.59 -4.91 0.53
N LEU A 59 7.78 -5.66 -0.20
CA LEU A 59 6.92 -6.64 0.44
C LEU A 59 7.70 -7.85 0.95
N MET A 60 8.83 -8.16 0.31
CA MET A 60 9.72 -9.17 0.85
C MET A 60 10.36 -8.68 2.15
N GLU A 61 10.82 -7.42 2.18
CA GLU A 61 11.47 -6.86 3.37
C GLU A 61 10.49 -6.69 4.53
N GLU A 62 9.28 -6.20 4.24
CA GLU A 62 8.33 -5.87 5.29
C GLU A 62 7.51 -7.05 5.76
N LEU A 63 7.16 -7.95 4.85
CA LEU A 63 6.19 -9.01 5.12
C LEU A 63 6.71 -10.43 4.89
N GLY A 64 7.86 -10.56 4.26
CA GLY A 64 8.44 -11.87 3.97
C GLY A 64 7.69 -12.65 2.90
N ILE A 65 7.01 -11.97 2.00
CA ILE A 65 6.27 -12.64 0.94
C ILE A 65 6.87 -12.34 -0.42
N GLU A 66 6.66 -13.29 -1.36
CA GLU A 66 7.08 -13.11 -2.74
C GLU A 66 5.84 -12.97 -3.60
N ILE A 67 5.62 -11.77 -4.15
CA ILE A 67 4.41 -11.51 -4.93
C ILE A 67 4.59 -11.96 -6.38
N SER A 68 3.47 -12.33 -7.00
CA SER A 68 3.44 -12.70 -8.41
C SER A 68 3.23 -11.46 -9.26
N LEU A 69 4.09 -11.28 -10.26
CA LEU A 69 3.93 -10.17 -11.22
C LEU A 69 3.24 -10.62 -12.51
N ASP A 70 2.73 -11.83 -12.54
CA ASP A 70 1.93 -12.30 -13.67
C ASP A 70 0.77 -11.33 -13.89
N PRO A 71 0.50 -10.90 -15.14
CA PRO A 71 -0.58 -9.94 -15.40
C PRO A 71 -1.96 -10.36 -14.91
N SER A 72 -2.19 -11.65 -14.70
CA SER A 72 -3.47 -12.09 -14.12
C SER A 72 -3.52 -11.93 -12.61
N HIS A 73 -2.38 -11.63 -11.96
CA HIS A 73 -2.31 -11.53 -10.51
C HIS A 73 -1.86 -10.16 -10.02
N TYR A 74 -1.40 -9.29 -10.91
CA TYR A 74 -0.79 -8.02 -10.55
C TYR A 74 -1.25 -6.95 -11.52
N GLN A 75 -1.73 -5.83 -10.99
CA GLN A 75 -2.15 -4.70 -11.81
C GLN A 75 -1.83 -3.39 -11.12
N GLU A 76 -1.33 -2.43 -11.88
CA GLU A 76 -1.21 -1.07 -11.39
C GLU A 76 -2.58 -0.42 -11.56
N LEU A 77 -3.20 -0.05 -10.45
CA LEU A 77 -4.57 0.44 -10.48
C LEU A 77 -4.67 1.94 -10.69
N MET A 78 -3.85 2.71 -9.99
CA MET A 78 -3.99 4.15 -9.99
C MET A 78 -2.76 4.80 -9.40
N ILE A 79 -2.64 6.11 -9.62
CA ILE A 79 -1.59 6.93 -9.02
C ILE A 79 -2.29 8.03 -8.24
N ILE A 80 -1.87 8.21 -6.98
CA ILE A 80 -2.38 9.26 -6.10
C ILE A 80 -1.23 10.10 -5.63
N GLU A 81 -1.36 11.42 -5.73
CA GLU A 81 -0.40 12.33 -5.11
C GLU A 81 -1.02 12.90 -3.85
N HIS A 82 -0.24 12.97 -2.80
CA HIS A 82 -0.73 13.45 -1.52
C HIS A 82 0.35 14.26 -0.83
N ASP A 83 -0.06 15.41 -0.31
CA ASP A 83 0.85 16.33 0.36
C ASP A 83 0.74 16.15 1.87
N TYR A 84 1.56 15.27 2.42
CA TYR A 84 1.65 15.11 3.86
C TYR A 84 2.57 16.18 4.44
N PRO A 85 2.43 16.53 5.72
CA PRO A 85 3.35 17.51 6.33
C PRO A 85 4.81 17.13 6.19
N HIS A 86 5.12 15.83 6.22
CA HIS A 86 6.50 15.34 6.19
C HIS A 86 7.02 15.07 4.78
N ALA A 87 6.15 14.91 3.78
CA ALA A 87 6.59 14.56 2.43
C ALA A 87 5.47 14.72 1.42
N TYR A 88 5.84 15.15 0.20
CA TYR A 88 4.91 15.12 -0.93
C TYR A 88 5.15 13.79 -1.64
N VAL A 89 4.13 12.94 -1.68
CA VAL A 89 4.29 11.57 -2.19
C VAL A 89 3.49 11.34 -3.45
N ARG A 90 4.04 10.51 -4.34
CA ARG A 90 3.29 9.96 -5.47
C ARG A 90 3.18 8.46 -5.24
N LEU A 91 1.95 8.02 -5.00
CA LEU A 91 1.68 6.65 -4.62
C LEU A 91 1.21 5.87 -5.84
N HIS A 92 2.00 4.87 -6.22
CA HIS A 92 1.65 3.96 -7.30
C HIS A 92 0.97 2.76 -6.67
N VAL A 93 -0.36 2.70 -6.81
CA VAL A 93 -1.19 1.73 -6.10
C VAL A 93 -1.37 0.50 -6.97
N CYS A 94 -0.94 -0.64 -6.45
CA CYS A 94 -0.93 -1.90 -7.19
C CYS A 94 -1.80 -2.93 -6.49
N LEU A 95 -2.59 -3.65 -7.28
CA LEU A 95 -3.40 -4.75 -6.77
C LEU A 95 -2.61 -6.04 -6.93
N VAL A 96 -2.48 -6.81 -5.85
CA VAL A 96 -1.73 -8.06 -5.84
C VAL A 96 -2.67 -9.15 -5.35
N GLN A 97 -2.89 -10.18 -6.18
CA GLN A 97 -3.86 -11.22 -5.87
C GLN A 97 -3.23 -12.60 -5.67
N GLN A 98 -1.92 -12.73 -5.87
CA GLN A 98 -1.22 -13.98 -5.62
C GLN A 98 0.18 -13.71 -5.07
N TRP A 99 0.56 -14.47 -4.08
CA TRP A 99 1.90 -14.39 -3.47
C TRP A 99 2.22 -15.71 -2.80
N GLN A 100 3.51 -15.91 -2.49
CA GLN A 100 3.98 -17.04 -1.72
C GLN A 100 4.39 -16.58 -0.34
N GLY A 101 4.03 -17.35 0.67
CA GLY A 101 4.36 -17.05 2.04
C GLY A 101 3.20 -16.43 2.78
N GLU A 102 3.26 -16.49 4.09
CA GLU A 102 2.25 -15.88 4.95
C GLU A 102 2.79 -14.53 5.41
N PRO A 103 2.07 -13.42 5.17
CA PRO A 103 2.56 -12.10 5.59
C PRO A 103 2.80 -12.04 7.10
N VAL A 104 3.96 -11.55 7.48
CA VAL A 104 4.35 -11.35 8.87
C VAL A 104 4.93 -9.96 9.01
N GLY A 105 4.66 -9.28 10.11
CA GLY A 105 5.19 -7.94 10.35
C GLY A 105 6.66 -8.00 10.72
N LEU A 106 7.54 -8.11 9.71
CA LEU A 106 8.97 -8.25 9.95
C LEU A 106 9.62 -7.00 10.54
N GLU A 107 8.96 -5.84 10.42
CA GLU A 107 9.44 -4.60 10.99
C GLU A 107 8.68 -4.26 12.27
N LYS A 108 8.12 -5.27 12.90
CA LYS A 108 7.38 -5.17 14.17
C LYS A 108 6.09 -4.38 14.05
N GLN A 109 5.60 -4.20 12.82
CA GLN A 109 4.32 -3.55 12.61
C GLN A 109 3.19 -4.57 12.84
N GLU A 110 2.10 -4.09 13.38
CA GLU A 110 0.90 -4.91 13.54
C GLU A 110 0.21 -5.01 12.19
N LEU A 111 -0.29 -6.20 11.86
CA LEU A 111 -1.00 -6.45 10.60
C LEU A 111 -2.43 -6.82 10.88
N SER A 112 -3.34 -6.47 9.96
CA SER A 112 -4.73 -6.85 10.06
C SER A 112 -5.35 -7.02 8.68
N TRP A 113 -6.04 -8.14 8.46
CA TRP A 113 -6.85 -8.34 7.27
C TRP A 113 -8.18 -7.63 7.50
N GLN A 114 -8.53 -6.73 6.57
CA GLN A 114 -9.70 -5.88 6.70
C GLN A 114 -10.67 -6.11 5.55
N SER A 115 -11.96 -6.08 5.86
CA SER A 115 -12.98 -6.26 4.84
C SER A 115 -13.16 -4.97 4.03
N LEU A 116 -13.24 -5.13 2.71
CA LEU A 116 -13.60 -4.03 1.82
C LEU A 116 -15.09 -3.72 1.86
N TRP A 117 -15.87 -4.68 2.28
CA TRP A 117 -17.33 -4.60 2.18
C TRP A 117 -17.91 -4.36 3.57
N HIS A 118 -18.93 -5.05 3.95
CA HIS A 118 -19.62 -4.80 5.20
C HIS A 118 -19.26 -5.82 6.29
N PRO A 119 -18.86 -5.40 7.49
CA PRO A 119 -18.51 -4.05 7.88
C PRO A 119 -17.18 -3.66 7.30
N GLN A 120 -17.12 -2.42 6.79
CA GLN A 120 -15.91 -1.93 6.16
C GLN A 120 -14.93 -1.48 7.24
N LEU A 121 -13.69 -1.80 7.06
CA LEU A 121 -12.56 -1.43 7.91
C LEU A 121 -12.91 -1.18 9.38
N THR A 122 -12.39 -2.02 10.23
CA THR A 122 -12.59 -1.87 11.69
C THR A 122 -11.38 -1.25 12.37
N VAL A 123 -10.28 -1.03 11.64
CA VAL A 123 -9.09 -0.37 12.21
C VAL A 123 -9.22 1.14 12.11
N ASP A 124 -8.58 1.86 13.04
CA ASP A 124 -8.68 3.29 13.13
C ASP A 124 -7.49 3.83 13.94
N PRO A 125 -6.88 4.95 13.56
CA PRO A 125 -7.16 5.76 12.36
C PRO A 125 -6.49 5.19 11.11
N VAL A 126 -7.00 5.59 9.95
CA VAL A 126 -6.49 5.16 8.66
C VAL A 126 -5.83 6.35 7.97
N LEU A 127 -4.67 6.13 7.35
CA LEU A 127 -4.01 7.20 6.61
C LEU A 127 -4.95 7.75 5.54
N PRO A 128 -5.04 9.09 5.42
CA PRO A 128 -6.03 9.69 4.50
C PRO A 128 -5.95 9.19 3.08
N ALA A 129 -4.75 8.96 2.54
CA ALA A 129 -4.60 8.54 1.16
C ALA A 129 -5.12 7.13 0.91
N ALA A 130 -5.35 6.33 1.95
CA ALA A 130 -5.87 4.98 1.77
C ALA A 130 -7.35 4.97 1.35
N TRP A 131 -8.12 5.99 1.74
CA TRP A 131 -9.55 5.99 1.45
C TRP A 131 -9.86 6.02 -0.04
N PRO A 132 -9.25 6.92 -0.86
CA PRO A 132 -9.51 6.87 -2.30
C PRO A 132 -9.03 5.57 -2.95
N MET A 133 -8.00 4.94 -2.40
CA MET A 133 -7.56 3.63 -2.90
C MET A 133 -8.64 2.59 -2.70
N ILE A 134 -9.25 2.58 -1.51
CA ILE A 134 -10.30 1.63 -1.17
C ILE A 134 -11.51 1.85 -2.06
N GLU A 135 -11.91 3.10 -2.25
CA GLU A 135 -13.05 3.42 -3.10
C GLU A 135 -12.82 2.99 -4.54
N TYR A 136 -11.61 3.25 -5.05
CA TYR A 136 -11.28 2.84 -6.42
C TYR A 136 -11.33 1.32 -6.55
N LEU A 137 -10.76 0.62 -5.59
CA LEU A 137 -10.73 -0.85 -5.63
C LEU A 137 -12.14 -1.43 -5.58
N GLN A 138 -13.00 -0.88 -4.73
CA GLN A 138 -14.39 -1.34 -4.66
C GLN A 138 -15.08 -1.19 -6.01
N ALA A 139 -14.91 -0.04 -6.66
CA ALA A 139 -15.52 0.18 -7.98
C ALA A 139 -14.93 -0.76 -9.02
N TYR A 140 -13.61 -0.98 -8.95
CA TYR A 140 -12.93 -1.88 -9.88
C TYR A 140 -13.46 -3.31 -9.77
N LEU A 141 -13.68 -3.78 -8.55
CA LEU A 141 -14.13 -5.15 -8.32
C LEU A 141 -15.61 -5.37 -8.65
N GLN A 142 -16.37 -4.30 -8.72
CA GLN A 142 -17.82 -4.40 -9.00
C GLN A 142 -18.17 -4.27 -10.47
N LYS A 143 -17.19 -4.16 -11.33
CA LYS A 143 -17.45 -4.08 -12.76
C LYS A 143 -17.87 -5.40 -13.35
#